data_567a06c500ad1d7e9f3f1b5bcdb882d8
#
_entry.id   567a06c500ad1d7e9f3f1b5bcdb882d8
#
_cell.length_a   1.000
_cell.length_b   1.000
_cell.length_c   1.000
_cell.angle_alpha   90.00
_cell.angle_beta   90.00
_cell.angle_gamma   90.00
#
_symmetry.space_group_name_H-M   'P 1'
#
loop_
_entity.id
_entity.type
_entity.pdbx_description
1 polymer ?
#
loop_
_entity_poly.entity_id
_entity_poly.type
_entity_poly.pdbx_seq_one_letter_code
_entity_poly.pdbx_strand_id
1 'polypeptide(L)'
;TTLHWGNTPVSIKLQTEFPWINAYSLEVDQVPEGGMDLLLRVPDYAKDYQVRVSEVNGTVRMVTEVTEKGYCRVHLDEAAQVQVTFAAPAKFVYANPQVRADSGKTAIVRGPLVYCLEEIDNGENLPAIFVDTDVSLTEEPSNLFGGIVTVKAKGKKIIESSVSDSLYGGEKPELQDVDLTLIPYPYWNNRGEGEMLVWMKELHP
;
A
#
# COMPACT_ATOMS: atom_id res chain seq x y z
N THR A 1 8.01 16.23 -18.59
CA THR A 1 7.18 17.46 -18.72
C THR A 1 8.07 18.67 -18.71
N THR A 2 7.83 19.61 -19.62
CA THR A 2 8.50 20.92 -19.65
C THR A 2 7.50 21.98 -19.17
N LEU A 3 7.91 22.76 -18.18
CA LEU A 3 7.16 23.88 -17.64
C LEU A 3 7.88 25.18 -18.02
N HIS A 4 7.16 26.28 -18.11
CA HIS A 4 7.76 27.61 -18.33
C HIS A 4 7.66 28.41 -17.03
N TRP A 5 8.80 28.77 -16.46
CA TRP A 5 8.92 29.67 -15.31
C TRP A 5 9.36 31.05 -15.82
N GLY A 6 8.39 31.92 -16.10
CA GLY A 6 8.66 33.13 -16.88
C GLY A 6 9.12 32.74 -18.29
N ASN A 7 10.33 33.17 -18.66
CA ASN A 7 10.93 32.86 -19.96
C ASN A 7 11.88 31.63 -19.93
N THR A 8 12.07 31.01 -18.74
CA THR A 8 12.98 29.86 -18.57
C THR A 8 12.20 28.56 -18.74
N PRO A 9 12.52 27.70 -19.69
CA PRO A 9 11.97 26.35 -19.75
C PRO A 9 12.58 25.50 -18.66
N VAL A 10 11.75 24.84 -17.85
CA VAL A 10 12.16 23.89 -16.81
C VAL A 10 11.66 22.52 -17.23
N SER A 11 12.57 21.57 -17.44
CA SER A 11 12.22 20.19 -17.76
C SER A 11 12.34 19.33 -16.51
N ILE A 12 11.26 18.61 -16.19
CA ILE A 12 11.23 17.68 -15.08
C ILE A 12 10.85 16.29 -15.59
N LYS A 13 11.73 15.32 -15.36
CA LYS A 13 11.50 13.92 -15.68
C LYS A 13 11.30 13.11 -14.41
N LEU A 14 10.14 12.48 -14.29
CA LEU A 14 9.79 11.57 -13.19
C LEU A 14 10.08 10.12 -13.61
N GLN A 15 10.78 9.39 -12.75
CA GLN A 15 10.96 7.93 -12.85
C GLN A 15 10.43 7.27 -11.58
N THR A 16 9.54 6.28 -11.73
CA THR A 16 8.91 5.62 -10.59
C THR A 16 8.36 4.24 -10.98
N GLU A 17 8.40 3.31 -10.04
CA GLU A 17 7.67 2.05 -10.05
C GLU A 17 6.65 1.99 -8.90
N PHE A 18 6.25 3.17 -8.41
CA PHE A 18 5.20 3.27 -7.40
C PHE A 18 3.86 2.76 -7.96
N PRO A 19 3.07 2.01 -7.23
CA PRO A 19 3.14 1.76 -5.77
C PRO A 19 3.91 0.49 -5.35
N TRP A 20 4.61 -0.19 -6.25
CA TRP A 20 5.32 -1.43 -5.93
C TRP A 20 6.63 -1.14 -5.20
N ILE A 21 7.35 -0.12 -5.65
CA ILE A 21 8.54 0.42 -5.00
C ILE A 21 8.19 1.78 -4.41
N ASN A 22 8.41 1.95 -3.10
CA ASN A 22 8.12 3.18 -2.38
C ASN A 22 9.27 4.19 -2.58
N ALA A 23 9.58 4.45 -3.84
CA ALA A 23 10.61 5.38 -4.27
C ALA A 23 10.25 6.01 -5.62
N TYR A 24 10.77 7.21 -5.84
CA TYR A 24 10.77 7.87 -7.15
C TYR A 24 11.95 8.83 -7.27
N SER A 25 12.32 9.16 -8.52
CA SER A 25 13.31 10.17 -8.78
C SER A 25 12.79 11.24 -9.74
N LEU A 26 13.21 12.46 -9.51
CA LEU A 26 13.01 13.60 -10.37
C LEU A 26 14.36 14.06 -10.91
N GLU A 27 14.46 14.20 -12.21
CA GLU A 27 15.59 14.84 -12.90
C GLU A 27 15.12 16.23 -13.33
N VAL A 28 15.80 17.27 -12.83
CA VAL A 28 15.52 18.68 -13.13
C VAL A 28 16.69 19.23 -13.93
N ASP A 29 16.45 19.49 -15.22
CA ASP A 29 17.53 19.85 -16.16
C ASP A 29 17.97 21.32 -16.05
N GLN A 30 17.03 22.20 -15.76
CA GLN A 30 17.28 23.65 -15.65
C GLN A 30 16.51 24.25 -14.49
N VAL A 31 17.14 25.21 -13.84
CA VAL A 31 16.56 26.00 -12.76
C VAL A 31 16.60 27.48 -13.16
N PRO A 32 15.53 28.24 -12.95
CA PRO A 32 15.50 29.66 -13.25
C PRO A 32 16.49 30.45 -12.39
N GLU A 33 16.89 31.64 -12.88
CA GLU A 33 17.69 32.58 -12.09
C GLU A 33 16.96 32.91 -10.76
N GLY A 34 17.66 32.77 -9.64
CA GLY A 34 17.09 32.92 -8.29
C GLY A 34 16.53 31.63 -7.68
N GLY A 35 16.71 30.49 -8.35
CA GLY A 35 16.31 29.20 -7.83
C GLY A 35 14.82 28.85 -8.01
N MET A 36 14.46 27.67 -7.60
CA MET A 36 13.06 27.20 -7.55
C MET A 36 12.82 26.27 -6.38
N ASP A 37 11.58 26.22 -5.90
CA ASP A 37 11.14 25.29 -4.87
C ASP A 37 10.34 24.15 -5.48
N LEU A 38 10.75 22.92 -5.16
CA LEU A 38 9.92 21.74 -5.37
C LEU A 38 9.16 21.43 -4.07
N LEU A 39 7.85 21.29 -4.18
CA LEU A 39 6.99 20.86 -3.10
C LEU A 39 6.60 19.39 -3.33
N LEU A 40 7.27 18.48 -2.64
CA LEU A 40 7.08 17.04 -2.78
C LEU A 40 6.05 16.57 -1.75
N ARG A 41 4.94 16.01 -2.21
CA ARG A 41 3.88 15.50 -1.32
C ARG A 41 4.42 14.34 -0.49
N VAL A 42 4.24 14.42 0.84
CA VAL A 42 4.48 13.34 1.79
C VAL A 42 3.12 12.71 2.12
N PRO A 43 2.83 11.50 1.64
CA PRO A 43 1.56 10.83 1.98
C PRO A 43 1.47 10.49 3.46
N ASP A 44 0.27 10.50 4.04
CA ASP A 44 0.06 10.22 5.47
C ASP A 44 0.43 8.77 5.87
N TYR A 45 0.47 7.86 4.90
CA TYR A 45 0.91 6.48 5.10
C TYR A 45 2.44 6.32 5.01
N ALA A 46 3.17 7.32 4.50
CA ALA A 46 4.62 7.24 4.35
C ALA A 46 5.31 7.34 5.71
N LYS A 47 6.18 6.39 6.00
CA LYS A 47 7.10 6.42 7.14
C LYS A 47 8.52 6.57 6.63
N ASP A 48 9.41 7.07 7.48
CA ASP A 48 10.84 7.20 7.17
C ASP A 48 11.09 7.92 5.83
N TYR A 49 10.29 8.96 5.57
CA TYR A 49 10.37 9.74 4.33
C TYR A 49 11.69 10.49 4.25
N GLN A 50 12.43 10.27 3.17
CA GLN A 50 13.74 10.85 2.91
C GLN A 50 13.82 11.41 1.51
N VAL A 51 14.44 12.57 1.38
CA VAL A 51 14.74 13.19 0.10
C VAL A 51 16.25 13.42 0.00
N ARG A 52 16.86 12.83 -1.01
CA ARG A 52 18.26 13.05 -1.38
C ARG A 52 18.31 13.93 -2.61
N VAL A 53 19.03 15.03 -2.51
CA VAL A 53 19.30 15.95 -3.62
C VAL A 53 20.75 15.79 -4.03
N SER A 54 21.01 15.55 -5.31
CA SER A 54 22.35 15.46 -5.91
C SER A 54 22.45 16.54 -7.00
N GLU A 55 23.21 17.56 -6.75
CA GLU A 55 23.41 18.71 -7.63
C GLU A 55 24.53 18.43 -8.67
N VAL A 56 24.51 19.14 -9.79
CA VAL A 56 25.50 18.95 -10.86
C VAL A 56 26.93 19.27 -10.42
N ASN A 57 27.10 20.20 -9.48
CA ASN A 57 28.40 20.53 -8.88
C ASN A 57 28.99 19.43 -8.00
N GLY A 58 28.26 18.30 -7.80
CA GLY A 58 28.65 17.18 -6.96
C GLY A 58 28.22 17.29 -5.51
N THR A 59 27.52 18.35 -5.12
CA THR A 59 26.93 18.48 -3.77
C THR A 59 25.79 17.46 -3.58
N VAL A 60 25.81 16.78 -2.45
CA VAL A 60 24.75 15.86 -2.02
C VAL A 60 24.23 16.28 -0.67
N ARG A 61 22.93 16.45 -0.55
CA ARG A 61 22.27 16.79 0.71
C ARG A 61 21.01 15.97 0.94
N MET A 62 20.66 15.79 2.22
CA MET A 62 19.42 15.16 2.65
C MET A 62 18.44 16.23 3.13
N VAL A 63 17.18 16.07 2.78
CA VAL A 63 16.08 16.94 3.23
C VAL A 63 15.03 16.06 3.88
N THR A 64 14.75 16.31 5.16
CA THR A 64 13.79 15.51 5.95
C THR A 64 12.65 16.35 6.52
N GLU A 65 12.73 17.66 6.38
CA GLU A 65 11.73 18.57 6.93
C GLU A 65 10.44 18.53 6.12
N VAL A 66 9.34 18.23 6.81
CA VAL A 66 7.99 18.20 6.24
C VAL A 66 7.20 19.38 6.80
N THR A 67 6.59 20.16 5.91
CA THR A 67 5.75 21.29 6.31
C THR A 67 4.43 20.81 6.96
N GLU A 68 3.77 21.69 7.70
CA GLU A 68 2.46 21.44 8.30
C GLU A 68 1.38 20.98 7.30
N LYS A 69 1.55 21.31 6.00
CA LYS A 69 0.63 20.89 4.91
C LYS A 69 0.99 19.54 4.32
N GLY A 70 1.96 18.81 4.88
CA GLY A 70 2.38 17.51 4.39
C GLY A 70 3.16 17.56 3.07
N TYR A 71 4.03 18.55 2.90
CA TYR A 71 4.97 18.67 1.80
C TYR A 71 6.40 18.75 2.32
N CYS A 72 7.32 18.08 1.63
CA CYS A 72 8.74 18.33 1.78
C CYS A 72 9.14 19.43 0.77
N ARG A 73 9.71 20.53 1.25
CA ARG A 73 10.18 21.62 0.41
C ARG A 73 11.66 21.41 0.10
N VAL A 74 11.98 21.39 -1.17
CA VAL A 74 13.33 21.26 -1.70
C VAL A 74 13.64 22.48 -2.54
N HIS A 75 14.55 23.33 -2.08
CA HIS A 75 15.05 24.45 -2.86
C HIS A 75 16.18 23.99 -3.78
N LEU A 76 16.14 24.36 -5.04
CA LEU A 76 17.16 24.08 -6.05
C LEU A 76 17.67 25.40 -6.64
N ASP A 77 18.99 25.59 -6.62
CA ASP A 77 19.68 26.71 -7.25
C ASP A 77 20.23 26.34 -8.62
N GLU A 78 20.40 25.06 -8.89
CA GLU A 78 20.90 24.52 -10.15
C GLU A 78 20.24 23.19 -10.52
N ALA A 79 20.53 22.66 -11.69
CA ALA A 79 20.08 21.35 -12.14
C ALA A 79 20.45 20.26 -11.12
N ALA A 80 19.52 19.36 -10.85
CA ALA A 80 19.69 18.36 -9.81
C ALA A 80 18.89 17.08 -10.09
N GLN A 81 19.34 15.98 -9.48
CA GLN A 81 18.57 14.77 -9.30
C GLN A 81 18.01 14.75 -7.86
N VAL A 82 16.70 14.62 -7.75
CA VAL A 82 16.00 14.51 -6.46
C VAL A 82 15.45 13.11 -6.34
N GLN A 83 15.96 12.34 -5.39
CA GLN A 83 15.53 10.98 -5.09
C GLN A 83 14.71 10.96 -3.80
N VAL A 84 13.53 10.36 -3.87
CA VAL A 84 12.62 10.22 -2.73
C VAL A 84 12.45 8.75 -2.39
N THR A 85 12.55 8.42 -1.13
CA THR A 85 12.30 7.08 -0.59
C THR A 85 11.45 7.17 0.68
N PHE A 86 10.60 6.19 0.91
CA PHE A 86 9.81 6.08 2.13
C PHE A 86 9.38 4.64 2.38
N ALA A 87 9.00 4.32 3.62
CA ALA A 87 8.38 3.05 3.95
C ALA A 87 6.86 3.18 3.97
N ALA A 88 6.17 2.19 3.43
CA ALA A 88 4.71 2.08 3.47
C ALA A 88 4.32 0.60 3.60
N PRO A 89 4.66 -0.05 4.74
CA PRO A 89 4.44 -1.47 4.92
C PRO A 89 2.95 -1.82 4.96
N ALA A 90 2.65 -3.07 4.66
CA ALA A 90 1.32 -3.62 4.84
C ALA A 90 0.90 -3.54 6.31
N LYS A 91 -0.35 -3.18 6.54
CA LYS A 91 -0.92 -3.04 7.89
C LYS A 91 -2.40 -3.34 7.91
N PHE A 92 -2.88 -3.75 9.08
CA PHE A 92 -4.30 -3.83 9.36
C PHE A 92 -4.93 -2.45 9.52
N VAL A 93 -6.17 -2.33 9.08
CA VAL A 93 -7.00 -1.12 9.19
C VAL A 93 -8.36 -1.52 9.76
N TYR A 94 -8.80 -0.80 10.75
CA TYR A 94 -10.05 -1.03 11.47
C TYR A 94 -11.07 0.06 11.16
N ALA A 95 -12.33 -0.32 11.03
CA ALA A 95 -13.40 0.63 10.82
C ALA A 95 -13.72 1.40 12.11
N ASN A 96 -14.13 2.66 11.97
CA ASN A 96 -14.71 3.39 13.10
C ASN A 96 -15.99 2.65 13.57
N PRO A 97 -16.25 2.55 14.89
CA PRO A 97 -17.44 1.86 15.41
C PRO A 97 -18.79 2.38 14.89
N GLN A 98 -18.82 3.59 14.31
CA GLN A 98 -20.01 4.12 13.63
C GLN A 98 -20.31 3.40 12.30
N VAL A 99 -19.31 2.72 11.70
CA VAL A 99 -19.47 1.89 10.51
C VAL A 99 -19.90 0.49 10.96
N ARG A 100 -21.18 0.35 11.29
CA ARG A 100 -21.74 -0.87 11.93
C ARG A 100 -21.54 -2.14 11.11
N ALA A 101 -21.54 -2.04 9.78
CA ALA A 101 -21.39 -3.18 8.90
C ALA A 101 -20.01 -3.87 9.00
N ASP A 102 -18.99 -3.13 9.46
CA ASP A 102 -17.62 -3.60 9.56
C ASP A 102 -17.13 -3.77 11.01
N SER A 103 -18.06 -3.79 11.96
CA SER A 103 -17.74 -4.10 13.36
C SER A 103 -17.18 -5.52 13.50
N GLY A 104 -16.06 -5.69 14.19
CA GLY A 104 -15.35 -6.97 14.33
C GLY A 104 -14.67 -7.45 13.04
N LYS A 105 -14.41 -6.51 12.11
CA LYS A 105 -13.69 -6.78 10.88
C LYS A 105 -12.48 -5.87 10.74
N THR A 106 -11.51 -6.35 9.99
CA THR A 106 -10.33 -5.61 9.57
C THR A 106 -10.10 -5.73 8.08
N ALA A 107 -9.43 -4.75 7.50
CA ALA A 107 -8.93 -4.77 6.13
C ALA A 107 -7.41 -4.63 6.12
N ILE A 108 -6.76 -4.96 5.00
CA ILE A 108 -5.32 -4.80 4.85
C ILE A 108 -5.04 -3.75 3.77
N VAL A 109 -4.13 -2.83 4.08
CA VAL A 109 -3.65 -1.82 3.15
C VAL A 109 -2.12 -1.81 3.11
N ARG A 110 -1.56 -1.44 1.95
CA ARG A 110 -0.13 -1.20 1.74
C ARG A 110 0.04 0.09 0.96
N GLY A 111 0.58 1.12 1.61
CA GLY A 111 0.58 2.46 1.02
C GLY A 111 -0.84 2.88 0.60
N PRO A 112 -1.06 3.24 -0.67
CA PRO A 112 -2.37 3.65 -1.17
C PRO A 112 -3.27 2.47 -1.58
N LEU A 113 -2.75 1.23 -1.58
CA LEU A 113 -3.46 0.07 -2.07
C LEU A 113 -4.25 -0.62 -0.96
N VAL A 114 -5.51 -0.91 -1.24
CA VAL A 114 -6.33 -1.84 -0.48
C VAL A 114 -6.10 -3.25 -1.02
N TYR A 115 -6.07 -4.25 -0.16
CA TYR A 115 -5.89 -5.65 -0.50
C TYR A 115 -7.18 -6.44 -0.28
N CYS A 116 -7.35 -7.52 -1.04
CA CYS A 116 -8.49 -8.43 -0.90
C CYS A 116 -8.05 -9.90 -0.95
N LEU A 117 -8.84 -10.75 -0.31
CA LEU A 117 -8.84 -12.19 -0.57
C LEU A 117 -9.58 -12.46 -1.88
N GLU A 118 -9.10 -13.41 -2.68
CA GLU A 118 -9.84 -14.03 -3.77
C GLU A 118 -10.00 -15.52 -3.49
N GLU A 119 -11.12 -16.09 -3.94
CA GLU A 119 -11.42 -17.51 -3.82
C GLU A 119 -10.35 -18.39 -4.45
N ILE A 120 -9.80 -17.99 -5.60
CA ILE A 120 -8.76 -18.74 -6.33
C ILE A 120 -7.50 -18.99 -5.49
N ASP A 121 -7.18 -18.12 -4.52
CA ASP A 121 -6.01 -18.26 -3.65
C ASP A 121 -6.36 -18.84 -2.27
N ASN A 122 -7.62 -18.71 -1.81
CA ASN A 122 -8.01 -18.96 -0.42
C ASN A 122 -9.15 -19.99 -0.28
N GLY A 123 -9.62 -20.52 -1.42
CA GLY A 123 -10.74 -21.49 -1.49
C GLY A 123 -12.10 -20.83 -1.26
N GLU A 124 -13.15 -21.59 -1.55
CA GLU A 124 -14.56 -21.18 -1.47
C GLU A 124 -14.94 -20.69 -0.08
N ASN A 125 -16.06 -19.97 0.03
CA ASN A 125 -16.65 -19.50 1.30
C ASN A 125 -15.68 -18.59 2.08
N LEU A 126 -15.21 -17.52 1.45
CA LEU A 126 -14.34 -16.52 2.10
C LEU A 126 -14.95 -15.92 3.40
N PRO A 127 -16.29 -15.73 3.52
CA PRO A 127 -16.90 -15.30 4.78
C PRO A 127 -16.69 -16.24 5.98
N ALA A 128 -16.26 -17.49 5.77
CA ALA A 128 -15.91 -18.43 6.82
C ALA A 128 -14.50 -18.23 7.40
N ILE A 129 -13.71 -17.29 6.83
CA ILE A 129 -12.34 -16.99 7.23
C ILE A 129 -12.34 -15.91 8.33
N PHE A 130 -11.44 -16.12 9.30
CA PHE A 130 -11.08 -15.17 10.36
C PHE A 130 -9.60 -14.91 10.27
N VAL A 131 -9.19 -13.66 10.12
CA VAL A 131 -7.78 -13.27 10.08
C VAL A 131 -7.23 -13.10 11.49
N ASP A 132 -6.01 -13.57 11.72
CA ASP A 132 -5.29 -13.40 12.96
C ASP A 132 -4.49 -12.08 12.91
N THR A 133 -4.95 -11.09 13.66
CA THR A 133 -4.32 -9.76 13.70
C THR A 133 -3.13 -9.68 14.65
N ASP A 134 -2.88 -10.71 15.46
CA ASP A 134 -1.72 -10.81 16.36
C ASP A 134 -0.47 -11.31 15.61
N VAL A 135 -0.64 -11.85 14.41
CA VAL A 135 0.46 -12.30 13.56
C VAL A 135 0.82 -11.24 12.52
N SER A 136 2.11 -10.96 12.40
CA SER A 136 2.62 -9.97 11.44
C SER A 136 2.35 -10.37 10.00
N LEU A 137 1.99 -9.37 9.19
CA LEU A 137 1.85 -9.51 7.73
C LEU A 137 3.23 -9.69 7.07
N THR A 138 3.28 -10.47 5.99
CA THR A 138 4.48 -10.63 5.16
C THR A 138 4.19 -10.16 3.74
N GLU A 139 5.08 -9.34 3.20
CA GLU A 139 5.02 -8.87 1.81
C GLU A 139 5.88 -9.75 0.92
N GLU A 140 5.34 -10.21 -0.21
CA GLU A 140 6.06 -11.06 -1.17
C GLU A 140 5.93 -10.50 -2.59
N PRO A 141 7.05 -10.30 -3.31
CA PRO A 141 7.00 -10.02 -4.74
C PRO A 141 6.36 -11.18 -5.49
N SER A 142 5.50 -10.87 -6.45
CA SER A 142 4.81 -11.85 -7.28
C SER A 142 4.87 -11.45 -8.75
N ASN A 143 5.00 -12.44 -9.64
CA ASN A 143 4.97 -12.22 -11.10
C ASN A 143 3.56 -12.04 -11.67
N LEU A 144 2.52 -12.11 -10.83
CA LEU A 144 1.15 -11.85 -11.26
C LEU A 144 1.04 -10.46 -11.87
N PHE A 145 0.25 -10.32 -12.92
CA PHE A 145 -0.10 -9.05 -13.59
C PHE A 145 1.13 -8.20 -14.00
N GLY A 146 2.25 -8.85 -14.33
CA GLY A 146 3.47 -8.16 -14.72
C GLY A 146 4.34 -7.65 -13.57
N GLY A 147 4.02 -8.05 -12.34
CA GLY A 147 4.77 -7.72 -11.13
C GLY A 147 3.92 -6.93 -10.13
N ILE A 148 3.52 -7.59 -9.05
CA ILE A 148 2.81 -6.98 -7.92
C ILE A 148 3.48 -7.42 -6.61
N VAL A 149 3.11 -6.77 -5.53
CA VAL A 149 3.40 -7.26 -4.17
C VAL A 149 2.13 -7.91 -3.63
N THR A 150 2.20 -9.19 -3.25
CA THR A 150 1.15 -9.88 -2.50
C THR A 150 1.40 -9.73 -1.00
N VAL A 151 0.34 -9.84 -0.20
CA VAL A 151 0.44 -9.85 1.26
C VAL A 151 -0.02 -11.20 1.77
N LYS A 152 0.79 -11.80 2.67
CA LYS A 152 0.46 -13.03 3.37
C LYS A 152 0.00 -12.69 4.79
N ALA A 153 -1.06 -13.36 5.22
CA ALA A 153 -1.58 -13.30 6.57
C ALA A 153 -1.85 -14.71 7.09
N LYS A 154 -1.96 -14.85 8.39
CA LYS A 154 -2.43 -16.07 9.05
C LYS A 154 -3.88 -15.92 9.47
N GLY A 155 -4.58 -17.04 9.56
CA GLY A 155 -5.98 -17.02 10.01
C GLY A 155 -6.51 -18.40 10.28
N LYS A 156 -7.80 -18.45 10.53
CA LYS A 156 -8.55 -19.71 10.70
C LYS A 156 -9.79 -19.71 9.81
N LYS A 157 -10.18 -20.89 9.37
CA LYS A 157 -11.38 -21.10 8.56
C LYS A 157 -12.28 -22.13 9.23
N ILE A 158 -13.60 -21.93 9.15
CA ILE A 158 -14.59 -22.90 9.62
C ILE A 158 -14.44 -24.19 8.81
N ILE A 159 -14.36 -25.33 9.48
CA ILE A 159 -14.40 -26.65 8.87
C ILE A 159 -15.87 -27.01 8.60
N GLU A 160 -16.28 -26.98 7.33
CA GLU A 160 -17.68 -27.19 6.94
C GLU A 160 -18.21 -28.56 7.37
N SER A 161 -17.40 -29.61 7.32
CA SER A 161 -17.78 -30.94 7.78
C SER A 161 -17.98 -31.04 9.29
N SER A 162 -17.60 -30.02 10.07
CA SER A 162 -17.82 -29.94 11.52
C SER A 162 -19.21 -29.43 11.89
N VAL A 163 -19.99 -28.91 10.92
CA VAL A 163 -21.33 -28.41 11.15
C VAL A 163 -22.39 -29.41 10.67
N SER A 164 -23.54 -29.44 11.33
CA SER A 164 -24.65 -30.30 10.93
C SER A 164 -25.28 -29.83 9.63
N ASP A 165 -26.02 -30.71 8.94
CA ASP A 165 -26.82 -30.38 7.74
C ASP A 165 -27.95 -29.37 8.01
N SER A 166 -28.22 -29.07 9.28
CA SER A 166 -29.20 -28.06 9.67
C SER A 166 -28.65 -26.65 9.47
N LEU A 167 -29.50 -25.73 8.97
CA LEU A 167 -29.14 -24.33 8.78
C LEU A 167 -28.71 -23.61 10.07
N TYR A 168 -29.21 -24.08 11.20
CA TYR A 168 -28.89 -23.53 12.53
C TYR A 168 -28.65 -24.69 13.50
N GLY A 169 -27.59 -24.61 14.31
CA GLY A 169 -27.22 -25.59 15.30
C GLY A 169 -26.79 -24.96 16.63
N GLY A 170 -26.70 -25.75 17.70
CA GLY A 170 -26.24 -25.31 19.03
C GLY A 170 -24.73 -25.55 19.24
N GLU A 171 -24.05 -26.22 18.33
CA GLU A 171 -22.64 -26.56 18.45
C GLU A 171 -21.76 -25.48 17.81
N LYS A 172 -20.64 -25.15 18.47
CA LYS A 172 -19.69 -24.22 17.92
C LYS A 172 -18.89 -24.90 16.79
N PRO A 173 -18.80 -24.29 15.60
CA PRO A 173 -18.00 -24.82 14.49
C PRO A 173 -16.52 -24.99 14.87
N GLU A 174 -15.89 -26.04 14.35
CA GLU A 174 -14.45 -26.23 14.46
C GLU A 174 -13.72 -25.31 13.46
N LEU A 175 -12.52 -24.88 13.85
CA LEU A 175 -11.66 -24.02 13.03
C LEU A 175 -10.36 -24.74 12.69
N GLN A 176 -9.88 -24.56 11.48
CA GLN A 176 -8.54 -24.97 11.03
C GLN A 176 -7.66 -23.78 10.72
N ASP A 177 -6.35 -23.92 10.92
CA ASP A 177 -5.37 -22.90 10.54
C ASP A 177 -5.26 -22.82 9.02
N VAL A 178 -5.18 -21.59 8.52
CA VAL A 178 -5.04 -21.30 7.09
C VAL A 178 -4.00 -20.20 6.84
N ASP A 179 -3.25 -20.38 5.75
CA ASP A 179 -2.41 -19.36 5.19
C ASP A 179 -3.21 -18.56 4.15
N LEU A 180 -3.25 -17.25 4.33
CA LEU A 180 -4.02 -16.35 3.50
C LEU A 180 -3.11 -15.62 2.51
N THR A 181 -3.57 -15.52 1.28
CA THR A 181 -2.93 -14.74 0.23
C THR A 181 -3.83 -13.62 -0.23
N LEU A 182 -3.34 -12.39 -0.12
CA LEU A 182 -4.08 -11.21 -0.54
C LEU A 182 -3.37 -10.55 -1.73
N ILE A 183 -4.18 -10.07 -2.67
CA ILE A 183 -3.73 -9.29 -3.81
C ILE A 183 -4.27 -7.86 -3.74
N PRO A 184 -3.65 -6.89 -4.45
CA PRO A 184 -4.21 -5.55 -4.53
C PRO A 184 -5.59 -5.57 -5.21
N TYR A 185 -6.57 -4.94 -4.57
CA TYR A 185 -7.96 -4.86 -5.03
C TYR A 185 -8.15 -4.47 -6.51
N PRO A 186 -7.36 -3.56 -7.13
CA PRO A 186 -7.52 -3.23 -8.55
C PRO A 186 -7.32 -4.40 -9.51
N TYR A 187 -6.74 -5.50 -9.05
CA TYR A 187 -6.50 -6.71 -9.85
C TYR A 187 -7.54 -7.82 -9.62
N TRP A 188 -8.51 -7.57 -8.75
CA TRP A 188 -9.60 -8.49 -8.51
C TRP A 188 -10.32 -8.89 -9.81
N ASN A 189 -10.75 -10.16 -9.87
CA ASN A 189 -11.54 -10.75 -10.97
C ASN A 189 -10.82 -10.81 -12.33
N ASN A 190 -9.49 -10.70 -12.36
CA ASN A 190 -8.71 -10.82 -13.61
C ASN A 190 -8.17 -12.24 -13.85
N ARG A 191 -8.39 -13.17 -12.91
CA ARG A 191 -7.91 -14.57 -12.98
C ARG A 191 -9.03 -15.61 -13.09
N GLY A 192 -10.26 -15.20 -12.98
CA GLY A 192 -11.45 -16.06 -13.03
C GLY A 192 -12.57 -15.55 -12.13
N GLU A 193 -13.75 -16.12 -12.29
CA GLU A 193 -14.90 -15.85 -11.42
C GLU A 193 -14.66 -16.46 -10.04
N GLY A 194 -15.20 -15.84 -9.00
CA GLY A 194 -15.12 -16.32 -7.63
C GLY A 194 -15.46 -15.23 -6.60
N GLU A 195 -15.47 -15.63 -5.35
CA GLU A 195 -15.69 -14.71 -4.24
C GLU A 195 -14.50 -13.75 -4.05
N MET A 196 -14.79 -12.58 -3.51
CA MET A 196 -13.79 -11.61 -3.08
C MET A 196 -14.20 -11.00 -1.74
N LEU A 197 -13.21 -10.76 -0.86
CA LEU A 197 -13.44 -10.16 0.44
C LEU A 197 -12.34 -9.15 0.80
N VAL A 198 -12.73 -7.92 1.13
CA VAL A 198 -11.83 -6.87 1.65
C VAL A 198 -11.89 -6.84 3.18
N TRP A 199 -13.10 -6.73 3.75
CA TRP A 199 -13.32 -6.67 5.19
C TRP A 199 -13.47 -8.07 5.77
N MET A 200 -12.41 -8.58 6.39
CA MET A 200 -12.32 -9.92 6.98
C MET A 200 -12.72 -9.87 8.46
N LYS A 201 -13.36 -10.91 8.94
CA LYS A 201 -13.61 -11.07 10.40
C LYS A 201 -12.29 -11.22 11.14
N GLU A 202 -12.18 -10.59 12.29
CA GLU A 202 -11.05 -10.80 13.20
C GLU A 202 -11.21 -12.08 14.00
N LEU A 203 -10.12 -12.78 14.23
CA LEU A 203 -10.12 -13.99 15.06
C LEU A 203 -10.34 -13.64 16.54
N HIS A 204 -9.80 -12.50 16.98
CA HIS A 204 -9.87 -11.98 18.36
C HIS A 204 -10.30 -10.51 18.35
N PRO A 205 -11.58 -10.20 18.08
CA PRO A 205 -12.08 -8.83 17.98
C PRO A 205 -12.14 -8.09 19.33
#